data_51884a0287a9561e88775f844e7a3841
#
_entry.id   51884a0287a9561e88775f844e7a3841
#
_cell.length_a   1.000
_cell.length_b   1.000
_cell.length_c   1.000
_cell.angle_alpha   90.00
_cell.angle_beta   90.00
_cell.angle_gamma   90.00
#
_symmetry.space_group_name_H-M   'P 1'
#
loop_
_entity.id
_entity.type
_entity.pdbx_description
1 polymer ?
#
loop_
_entity_poly.entity_id
_entity_poly.type
_entity_poly.pdbx_seq_one_letter_code
_entity_poly.pdbx_strand_id
1 'polypeptide(L)'
;MVTEKVSLTEEEENILKESVGKKMLLVTSADDSNFSTDFNWTIYFSFEKFYIKIEREDIVAKFFDAFEDGGRPKVERISRDEIKKTSTKTINRIVKDVDLISVTAEFSNYKITCPKAIVFKFDDCNLVIEKFWLFSLAGFKIFLNSADNENFGLTDELQFWYNAESNSKKPIITQEIKAL
;
A
#
# COMPACT_ATOMS: atom_id res chain seq x y z
N MET A 1 27.27 -4.15 2.41
CA MET A 1 25.96 -3.46 2.23
C MET A 1 24.92 -4.20 3.06
N VAL A 2 24.28 -3.52 3.97
CA VAL A 2 23.15 -4.05 4.75
C VAL A 2 21.88 -3.94 3.90
N THR A 3 21.11 -5.01 3.82
CA THR A 3 19.86 -5.03 3.04
C THR A 3 18.70 -5.35 3.97
N GLU A 4 17.70 -4.48 4.00
CA GLU A 4 16.46 -4.66 4.73
C GLU A 4 15.32 -4.82 3.72
N LYS A 5 14.41 -5.73 3.97
CA LYS A 5 13.25 -5.95 3.11
C LYS A 5 11.98 -6.12 3.93
N VAL A 6 11.06 -5.20 3.74
CA VAL A 6 9.68 -5.29 4.21
C VAL A 6 8.82 -5.72 3.02
N SER A 7 7.99 -6.73 3.18
CA SER A 7 7.12 -7.24 2.09
C SER A 7 5.81 -7.79 2.67
N LEU A 8 4.84 -8.00 1.82
CA LEU A 8 3.70 -8.86 2.13
C LEU A 8 4.20 -10.31 2.30
N THR A 9 3.51 -11.07 3.12
CA THR A 9 3.70 -12.52 3.20
C THR A 9 3.06 -13.19 1.99
N GLU A 10 3.44 -14.44 1.70
CA GLU A 10 2.84 -15.22 0.63
C GLU A 10 1.32 -15.42 0.85
N GLU A 11 0.89 -15.59 2.09
CA GLU A 11 -0.52 -15.71 2.45
C GLU A 11 -1.29 -14.41 2.12
N GLU A 12 -0.74 -13.24 2.46
CA GLU A 12 -1.32 -11.93 2.15
C GLU A 12 -1.42 -11.70 0.64
N GLU A 13 -0.39 -12.06 -0.12
CA GLU A 13 -0.43 -12.00 -1.59
C GLU A 13 -1.50 -12.94 -2.17
N ASN A 14 -1.64 -14.15 -1.64
CA ASN A 14 -2.64 -15.11 -2.09
C ASN A 14 -4.07 -14.61 -1.83
N ILE A 15 -4.31 -13.94 -0.68
CA ILE A 15 -5.60 -13.29 -0.40
C ILE A 15 -5.92 -12.24 -1.47
N LEU A 16 -4.93 -11.42 -1.87
CA LEU A 16 -5.11 -10.43 -2.93
C LEU A 16 -5.38 -11.09 -4.29
N LYS A 17 -4.65 -12.16 -4.64
CA LYS A 17 -4.86 -12.94 -5.88
C LYS A 17 -6.26 -13.52 -5.99
N GLU A 18 -6.86 -13.95 -4.88
CA GLU A 18 -8.23 -14.46 -4.86
C GLU A 18 -9.27 -13.42 -5.34
N SER A 19 -8.95 -12.14 -5.30
CA SER A 19 -9.83 -11.07 -5.78
C SER A 19 -9.90 -10.96 -7.30
N VAL A 20 -8.90 -11.48 -8.02
CA VAL A 20 -8.86 -11.45 -9.49
C VAL A 20 -10.03 -12.25 -10.08
N GLY A 21 -10.72 -11.65 -11.03
CA GLY A 21 -11.93 -12.17 -11.62
C GLY A 21 -13.20 -12.03 -10.74
N LYS A 22 -13.08 -11.44 -9.55
CA LYS A 22 -14.22 -11.23 -8.64
C LYS A 22 -14.73 -9.79 -8.72
N LYS A 23 -16.02 -9.65 -8.46
CA LYS A 23 -16.66 -8.33 -8.42
C LYS A 23 -16.46 -7.69 -7.07
N MET A 24 -15.71 -6.59 -7.05
CA MET A 24 -15.60 -5.70 -5.89
C MET A 24 -16.85 -4.83 -5.80
N LEU A 25 -17.58 -4.92 -4.71
CA LEU A 25 -18.84 -4.20 -4.52
C LEU A 25 -18.61 -2.85 -3.86
N LEU A 26 -17.89 -2.85 -2.74
CA LEU A 26 -17.71 -1.70 -1.87
C LEU A 26 -16.26 -1.61 -1.39
N VAL A 27 -15.83 -0.38 -1.16
CA VAL A 27 -14.67 -0.05 -0.32
C VAL A 27 -15.18 0.76 0.86
N THR A 28 -14.77 0.38 2.06
CA THR A 28 -15.21 0.99 3.31
C THR A 28 -13.99 1.34 4.17
N SER A 29 -13.93 2.57 4.68
CA SER A 29 -12.96 2.96 5.71
C SER A 29 -13.54 2.72 7.10
N ALA A 30 -12.71 2.28 8.04
CA ALA A 30 -13.05 2.26 9.45
C ALA A 30 -12.94 3.65 10.09
N ASP A 31 -12.18 4.53 9.45
CA ASP A 31 -11.93 5.88 9.93
C ASP A 31 -13.02 6.83 9.43
N ASP A 32 -13.36 7.83 10.24
CA ASP A 32 -14.32 8.89 9.86
C ASP A 32 -13.63 9.91 8.94
N SER A 33 -13.06 9.41 7.86
CA SER A 33 -12.20 10.15 6.94
C SER A 33 -12.82 10.25 5.55
N ASN A 34 -12.50 11.33 4.86
CA ASN A 34 -12.81 11.46 3.44
C ASN A 34 -11.80 10.63 2.65
N PHE A 35 -12.24 9.58 1.94
CA PHE A 35 -11.39 8.66 1.18
C PHE A 35 -10.34 9.33 0.28
N SER A 36 -10.60 10.51 -0.21
CA SER A 36 -9.74 11.17 -1.19
C SER A 36 -8.69 12.11 -0.61
N THR A 37 -8.84 12.54 0.64
CA THR A 37 -7.98 13.57 1.24
C THR A 37 -7.26 13.11 2.49
N ASP A 38 -7.83 12.13 3.21
CA ASP A 38 -7.35 11.72 4.51
C ASP A 38 -6.66 10.36 4.48
N PHE A 39 -5.84 10.09 5.50
CA PHE A 39 -5.20 8.80 5.67
C PHE A 39 -6.14 7.84 6.38
N ASN A 40 -6.28 6.64 5.80
CA ASN A 40 -7.08 5.55 6.34
C ASN A 40 -6.17 4.51 6.99
N TRP A 41 -6.44 4.14 8.23
CA TRP A 41 -5.67 3.13 8.96
C TRP A 41 -6.13 1.71 8.65
N THR A 42 -7.42 1.57 8.41
CA THR A 42 -8.06 0.29 8.11
C THR A 42 -9.08 0.46 6.99
N ILE A 43 -8.97 -0.38 5.97
CA ILE A 43 -9.80 -0.37 4.79
C ILE A 43 -10.39 -1.76 4.59
N TYR A 44 -11.67 -1.82 4.29
CA TYR A 44 -12.39 -3.06 3.99
C TYR A 44 -12.84 -3.07 2.53
N PHE A 45 -12.65 -4.21 1.89
CA PHE A 45 -13.12 -4.49 0.53
C PHE A 45 -14.16 -5.57 0.57
N SER A 46 -15.35 -5.26 0.07
CA SER A 46 -16.45 -6.21 0.00
C SER A 46 -16.56 -6.79 -1.41
N PHE A 47 -16.45 -8.09 -1.52
CA PHE A 47 -16.72 -8.87 -2.72
C PHE A 47 -18.04 -9.64 -2.55
N GLU A 48 -18.53 -10.31 -3.60
CA GLU A 48 -19.81 -11.04 -3.53
C GLU A 48 -19.82 -12.15 -2.47
N LYS A 49 -18.68 -12.80 -2.23
CA LYS A 49 -18.59 -14.01 -1.39
C LYS A 49 -17.58 -13.92 -0.25
N PHE A 50 -16.81 -12.85 -0.17
CA PHE A 50 -15.77 -12.69 0.85
C PHE A 50 -15.43 -11.22 1.07
N TYR A 51 -14.64 -10.98 2.11
CA TYR A 51 -14.20 -9.65 2.50
C TYR A 51 -12.71 -9.66 2.76
N ILE A 52 -12.04 -8.57 2.38
CA ILE A 52 -10.60 -8.34 2.65
C ILE A 52 -10.50 -7.11 3.53
N LYS A 53 -9.65 -7.18 4.54
CA LYS A 53 -9.19 -6.05 5.33
C LYS A 53 -7.75 -5.75 4.95
N ILE A 54 -7.44 -4.48 4.70
CA ILE A 54 -6.08 -3.96 4.63
C ILE A 54 -5.94 -2.97 5.77
N GLU A 55 -5.03 -3.26 6.69
CA GLU A 55 -4.74 -2.36 7.80
C GLU A 55 -3.24 -2.06 7.87
N ARG A 56 -2.89 -0.94 8.47
CA ARG A 56 -1.52 -0.63 8.78
C ARG A 56 -1.07 -1.47 9.97
N GLU A 57 -0.02 -2.24 9.76
CA GLU A 57 0.69 -2.97 10.82
C GLU A 57 1.98 -2.22 11.18
N ASP A 58 2.16 -1.97 12.48
CA ASP A 58 3.40 -1.37 12.98
C ASP A 58 4.53 -2.38 12.91
N ILE A 59 5.66 -1.94 12.39
CA ILE A 59 6.89 -2.74 12.29
C ILE A 59 8.05 -1.93 12.84
N VAL A 60 9.09 -2.64 13.26
CA VAL A 60 10.38 -2.06 13.56
C VAL A 60 11.35 -2.55 12.50
N ALA A 61 11.90 -1.64 11.72
CA ALA A 61 12.88 -1.94 10.68
C ALA A 61 14.24 -1.33 11.03
N LYS A 62 15.31 -2.04 10.71
CA LYS A 62 16.64 -1.49 10.87
C LYS A 62 16.87 -0.47 9.75
N PHE A 63 17.23 0.76 10.12
CA PHE A 63 17.55 1.83 9.19
C PHE A 63 18.93 2.40 9.56
N PHE A 64 19.92 2.12 8.72
CA PHE A 64 21.34 2.34 9.04
C PHE A 64 21.75 1.63 10.34
N ASP A 65 22.15 2.39 11.34
CA ASP A 65 22.59 1.87 12.64
C ASP A 65 21.51 1.93 13.73
N ALA A 66 20.32 2.45 13.39
CA ALA A 66 19.18 2.59 14.29
C ALA A 66 18.04 1.65 13.93
N PHE A 67 17.16 1.41 14.90
CA PHE A 67 15.85 0.79 14.66
C PHE A 67 14.81 1.91 14.61
N GLU A 68 14.03 1.94 13.53
CA GLU A 68 13.01 2.96 13.30
C GLU A 68 11.63 2.30 13.24
N ASP A 69 10.65 2.97 13.84
CA ASP A 69 9.26 2.57 13.75
C ASP A 69 8.73 2.88 12.35
N GLY A 70 8.11 1.90 11.75
CA GLY A 70 7.51 2.00 10.43
C GLY A 70 6.15 1.32 10.39
N GLY A 71 5.58 1.26 9.20
CA GLY A 71 4.34 0.55 8.98
C GLY A 71 4.32 -0.13 7.63
N ARG A 72 3.70 -1.30 7.57
CA ARG A 72 3.44 -2.01 6.31
C ARG A 72 1.94 -2.27 6.14
N PRO A 73 1.46 -2.49 4.92
CA PRO A 73 0.14 -3.05 4.74
C PRO A 73 0.12 -4.50 5.25
N LYS A 74 -0.90 -4.83 6.04
CA LYS A 74 -1.27 -6.19 6.43
C LYS A 74 -2.60 -6.51 5.77
N VAL A 75 -2.68 -7.65 5.11
CA VAL A 75 -3.85 -8.09 4.36
C VAL A 75 -4.46 -9.30 5.02
N GLU A 76 -5.74 -9.25 5.34
CA GLU A 76 -6.44 -10.33 6.01
C GLU A 76 -7.78 -10.62 5.33
N ARG A 77 -8.16 -11.89 5.28
CA ARG A 77 -9.52 -12.31 4.96
C ARG A 77 -10.34 -12.25 6.24
N ILE A 78 -11.49 -11.61 6.18
CA ILE A 78 -12.35 -11.39 7.36
C ILE A 78 -13.79 -11.83 7.09
N SER A 79 -14.58 -11.92 8.14
CA SER A 79 -16.02 -12.10 8.08
C SER A 79 -16.76 -10.75 7.98
N ARG A 80 -18.03 -10.78 7.59
CA ARG A 80 -18.84 -9.57 7.40
C ARG A 80 -19.05 -8.77 8.68
N ASP A 81 -19.18 -9.44 9.80
CA ASP A 81 -19.44 -8.86 11.13
C ASP A 81 -18.23 -8.11 11.68
N GLU A 82 -17.03 -8.36 11.17
CA GLU A 82 -15.82 -7.62 11.53
C GLU A 82 -15.72 -6.24 10.86
N ILE A 83 -16.55 -5.95 9.85
CA ILE A 83 -16.50 -4.66 9.14
C ILE A 83 -17.05 -3.54 10.02
N LYS A 84 -16.16 -2.64 10.41
CA LYS A 84 -16.52 -1.38 11.06
C LYS A 84 -16.77 -0.32 9.99
N LYS A 85 -18.00 0.23 9.94
CA LYS A 85 -18.39 1.18 8.89
C LYS A 85 -18.37 2.60 9.42
N THR A 86 -17.65 3.48 8.73
CA THR A 86 -17.86 4.92 8.86
C THR A 86 -18.05 5.58 7.50
N SER A 87 -17.22 5.27 6.52
CA SER A 87 -17.32 5.83 5.19
C SER A 87 -17.31 4.71 4.15
N THR A 88 -18.18 4.75 3.14
CA THR A 88 -18.31 3.68 2.13
C THR A 88 -18.43 4.27 0.73
N LYS A 89 -17.68 3.70 -0.21
CA LYS A 89 -17.73 4.01 -1.65
C LYS A 89 -18.12 2.78 -2.46
N THR A 90 -19.11 2.93 -3.33
CA THR A 90 -19.51 1.87 -4.26
C THR A 90 -18.50 1.78 -5.41
N ILE A 91 -18.03 0.58 -5.70
CA ILE A 91 -17.11 0.27 -6.79
C ILE A 91 -17.85 -0.47 -7.91
N ASN A 92 -18.44 -1.61 -7.59
CA ASN A 92 -19.27 -2.43 -8.51
C ASN A 92 -18.55 -2.82 -9.81
N ARG A 93 -17.26 -3.20 -9.72
CA ARG A 93 -16.38 -3.55 -10.84
C ARG A 93 -15.71 -4.90 -10.64
N ILE A 94 -15.39 -5.58 -11.75
CA ILE A 94 -14.62 -6.83 -11.72
C ILE A 94 -13.15 -6.49 -11.68
N VAL A 95 -12.43 -7.04 -10.70
CA VAL A 95 -10.98 -6.94 -10.61
C VAL A 95 -10.36 -7.76 -11.74
N LYS A 96 -9.58 -7.14 -12.60
CA LYS A 96 -8.89 -7.79 -13.73
C LYS A 96 -7.53 -8.31 -13.32
N ASP A 97 -6.84 -7.53 -12.49
CA ASP A 97 -5.51 -7.83 -12.01
C ASP A 97 -5.24 -7.09 -10.70
N VAL A 98 -4.22 -7.51 -9.97
CA VAL A 98 -3.73 -6.82 -8.78
C VAL A 98 -2.22 -6.66 -8.89
N ASP A 99 -1.74 -5.42 -8.79
CA ASP A 99 -0.31 -5.14 -8.72
C ASP A 99 0.09 -4.77 -7.29
N LEU A 100 1.24 -5.30 -6.90
CA LEU A 100 1.96 -4.86 -5.72
C LEU A 100 3.15 -4.00 -6.15
N ILE A 101 3.16 -2.76 -5.73
CA ILE A 101 4.23 -1.82 -6.01
C ILE A 101 5.13 -1.72 -4.80
N SER A 102 6.42 -1.96 -5.02
CA SER A 102 7.46 -1.81 -4.02
C SER A 102 8.44 -0.71 -4.42
N VAL A 103 8.96 0.00 -3.44
CA VAL A 103 10.00 1.01 -3.62
C VAL A 103 11.26 0.55 -2.90
N THR A 104 12.38 0.71 -3.58
CA THR A 104 13.70 0.46 -3.02
C THR A 104 14.48 1.76 -2.95
N ALA A 105 14.99 2.10 -1.77
CA ALA A 105 15.97 3.16 -1.57
C ALA A 105 17.35 2.53 -1.34
N GLU A 106 18.31 2.87 -2.19
CA GLU A 106 19.68 2.36 -2.14
C GLU A 106 20.66 3.48 -1.84
N PHE A 107 21.39 3.33 -0.75
CA PHE A 107 22.48 4.18 -0.28
C PHE A 107 23.81 3.46 -0.51
N SER A 108 24.95 4.12 -0.26
CA SER A 108 26.28 3.54 -0.47
C SER A 108 26.52 2.23 0.30
N ASN A 109 25.94 2.08 1.48
CA ASN A 109 26.16 0.95 2.40
C ASN A 109 24.87 0.30 2.93
N TYR A 110 23.73 0.82 2.52
CA TYR A 110 22.43 0.38 3.01
C TYR A 110 21.39 0.34 1.88
N LYS A 111 20.49 -0.63 1.91
CA LYS A 111 19.40 -0.79 0.96
C LYS A 111 18.14 -1.20 1.69
N ILE A 112 17.03 -0.56 1.41
CA ILE A 112 15.74 -0.92 1.96
C ILE A 112 14.69 -1.03 0.86
N THR A 113 13.89 -2.08 0.91
CA THR A 113 12.76 -2.30 0.00
C THR A 113 11.48 -2.44 0.82
N CYS A 114 10.41 -1.77 0.40
CA CYS A 114 9.13 -1.83 1.09
C CYS A 114 7.94 -1.74 0.14
N PRO A 115 6.75 -2.24 0.54
CA PRO A 115 5.52 -2.04 -0.20
C PRO A 115 5.14 -0.55 -0.22
N LYS A 116 4.86 -0.03 -1.40
CA LYS A 116 4.42 1.35 -1.63
C LYS A 116 2.92 1.43 -1.91
N ALA A 117 2.41 0.54 -2.76
CA ALA A 117 1.00 0.53 -3.10
C ALA A 117 0.47 -0.87 -3.45
N ILE A 118 -0.82 -1.05 -3.25
CA ILE A 118 -1.61 -2.16 -3.77
C ILE A 118 -2.58 -1.55 -4.77
N VAL A 119 -2.63 -2.09 -5.99
CA VAL A 119 -3.42 -1.56 -7.10
C VAL A 119 -4.38 -2.62 -7.59
N PHE A 120 -5.67 -2.41 -7.40
CA PHE A 120 -6.70 -3.22 -8.03
C PHE A 120 -7.04 -2.62 -9.39
N LYS A 121 -6.78 -3.36 -10.46
CA LYS A 121 -7.04 -2.95 -11.84
C LYS A 121 -8.44 -3.35 -12.28
N PHE A 122 -9.15 -2.42 -12.89
CA PHE A 122 -10.43 -2.62 -13.55
C PHE A 122 -10.30 -2.30 -15.05
N ASP A 123 -11.36 -2.46 -15.82
CA ASP A 123 -11.32 -2.18 -17.27
C ASP A 123 -11.09 -0.70 -17.59
N ASP A 124 -11.59 0.22 -16.75
CA ASP A 124 -11.64 1.65 -17.01
C ASP A 124 -10.83 2.50 -16.02
N CYS A 125 -10.40 1.92 -14.92
CA CYS A 125 -9.64 2.64 -13.89
C CYS A 125 -8.89 1.69 -12.97
N ASN A 126 -8.07 2.26 -12.09
CA ASN A 126 -7.39 1.56 -11.03
C ASN A 126 -7.83 2.10 -9.67
N LEU A 127 -8.03 1.21 -8.69
CA LEU A 127 -8.18 1.59 -7.29
C LEU A 127 -6.82 1.40 -6.62
N VAL A 128 -6.25 2.50 -6.17
CA VAL A 128 -4.92 2.54 -5.57
C VAL A 128 -5.04 2.71 -4.07
N ILE A 129 -4.35 1.84 -3.33
CA ILE A 129 -4.13 1.94 -1.89
C ILE A 129 -2.65 2.25 -1.71
N GLU A 130 -2.31 3.51 -1.53
CA GLU A 130 -0.94 3.99 -1.44
C GLU A 130 -0.53 4.23 0.01
N LYS A 131 0.62 3.71 0.43
CA LYS A 131 1.27 4.05 1.68
C LYS A 131 2.10 5.32 1.51
N PHE A 132 1.93 6.29 2.41
CA PHE A 132 2.56 7.60 2.26
C PHE A 132 4.08 7.55 2.38
N TRP A 133 4.61 6.90 3.43
CA TRP A 133 6.04 6.81 3.69
C TRP A 133 6.42 5.44 4.22
N LEU A 134 7.67 5.01 3.98
CA LEU A 134 8.18 3.78 4.59
C LEU A 134 8.14 3.83 6.11
N PHE A 135 8.69 4.89 6.70
CA PHE A 135 8.74 5.11 8.13
C PHE A 135 7.64 6.05 8.66
N SER A 136 6.65 6.38 7.84
CA SER A 136 5.53 7.17 8.30
C SER A 136 4.58 6.33 9.13
N LEU A 137 4.16 6.89 10.24
CA LEU A 137 3.05 6.37 11.04
C LEU A 137 1.69 6.67 10.39
N ALA A 138 1.64 7.34 9.24
CA ALA A 138 0.41 7.59 8.50
C ALA A 138 -0.19 6.31 7.92
N GLY A 139 -1.50 6.28 7.78
CA GLY A 139 -2.26 5.22 7.12
C GLY A 139 -2.11 5.25 5.60
N PHE A 140 -3.13 4.82 4.90
CA PHE A 140 -3.17 4.71 3.44
C PHE A 140 -3.97 5.84 2.81
N LYS A 141 -3.53 6.33 1.67
CA LYS A 141 -4.38 7.09 0.73
C LYS A 141 -5.11 6.12 -0.19
N ILE A 142 -6.38 6.41 -0.48
CA ILE A 142 -7.19 5.61 -1.40
C ILE A 142 -7.72 6.54 -2.48
N PHE A 143 -7.46 6.20 -3.73
CA PHE A 143 -7.96 6.98 -4.86
C PHE A 143 -8.21 6.11 -6.08
N LEU A 144 -9.11 6.58 -6.94
CA LEU A 144 -9.29 6.03 -8.27
C LEU A 144 -8.41 6.81 -9.24
N ASN A 145 -7.66 6.08 -10.05
CA ASN A 145 -6.76 6.64 -11.05
C ASN A 145 -7.15 6.14 -12.44
N SER A 146 -6.86 6.92 -13.49
CA SER A 146 -7.00 6.40 -14.86
C SER A 146 -6.06 5.22 -15.07
N ALA A 147 -6.47 4.27 -15.93
CA ALA A 147 -5.72 3.04 -16.15
C ALA A 147 -4.26 3.26 -16.61
N ASP A 148 -3.96 4.41 -17.20
CA ASP A 148 -2.65 4.74 -17.80
C ASP A 148 -1.69 5.46 -16.85
N ASN A 149 -2.08 5.75 -15.60
CA ASN A 149 -1.21 6.50 -14.69
C ASN A 149 -0.49 5.57 -13.71
N GLU A 150 0.77 5.28 -13.98
CA GLU A 150 1.65 4.43 -13.17
C GLU A 150 2.57 5.22 -12.21
N ASN A 151 2.43 6.54 -12.10
CA ASN A 151 3.23 7.37 -11.20
C ASN A 151 2.64 7.39 -9.78
N PHE A 152 3.19 6.58 -8.91
CA PHE A 152 2.78 6.44 -7.51
C PHE A 152 3.75 7.17 -6.57
N GLY A 153 3.54 8.48 -6.36
CA GLY A 153 4.17 9.22 -5.26
C GLY A 153 5.69 9.14 -5.10
N LEU A 154 6.43 8.67 -6.11
CA LEU A 154 7.90 8.58 -6.06
C LEU A 154 8.55 9.94 -5.76
N THR A 155 7.92 11.03 -6.19
CA THR A 155 8.42 12.38 -5.94
C THR A 155 8.41 12.70 -4.44
N ASP A 156 7.39 12.26 -3.71
CA ASP A 156 7.27 12.49 -2.27
C ASP A 156 8.29 11.66 -1.50
N GLU A 157 8.55 10.41 -1.92
CA GLU A 157 9.61 9.57 -1.36
C GLU A 157 10.98 10.20 -1.59
N LEU A 158 11.25 10.67 -2.82
CA LEU A 158 12.49 11.37 -3.15
C LEU A 158 12.68 12.59 -2.26
N GLN A 159 11.65 13.42 -2.08
CA GLN A 159 11.71 14.63 -1.27
C GLN A 159 12.06 14.33 0.19
N PHE A 160 11.49 13.27 0.75
CA PHE A 160 11.81 12.83 2.12
C PHE A 160 13.27 12.45 2.26
N TRP A 161 13.76 11.60 1.38
CA TRP A 161 15.14 11.12 1.43
C TRP A 161 16.14 12.24 1.21
N TYR A 162 15.79 13.26 0.40
CA TYR A 162 16.60 14.46 0.23
C TYR A 162 16.68 15.33 1.47
N ASN A 163 15.60 15.38 2.26
CA ASN A 163 15.55 16.21 3.47
C ASN A 163 16.14 15.50 4.68
N ALA A 164 16.16 14.16 4.73
CA ALA A 164 16.65 13.39 5.85
C ALA A 164 18.18 13.41 5.99
N GLU A 165 18.91 13.69 4.90
CA GLU A 165 20.38 13.68 4.89
C GLU A 165 20.96 14.94 4.26
N SER A 166 21.24 15.93 5.10
CA SER A 166 21.88 17.18 4.67
C SER A 166 23.33 17.03 4.17
N ASN A 167 23.97 15.84 4.32
CA ASN A 167 25.41 15.65 4.08
C ASN A 167 25.81 14.38 3.32
N SER A 168 24.92 13.52 2.89
CA SER A 168 25.27 12.28 2.20
C SER A 168 24.83 12.23 0.74
N LYS A 169 25.39 11.30 -0.03
CA LYS A 169 24.99 11.06 -1.41
C LYS A 169 23.51 10.69 -1.46
N LYS A 170 22.79 11.36 -2.35
CA LYS A 170 21.37 11.07 -2.62
C LYS A 170 21.14 9.58 -2.88
N PRO A 171 20.12 8.94 -2.27
CA PRO A 171 19.81 7.54 -2.55
C PRO A 171 19.35 7.36 -4.00
N ILE A 172 19.58 6.18 -4.52
CA ILE A 172 18.96 5.74 -5.77
C ILE A 172 17.62 5.13 -5.38
N ILE A 173 16.54 5.70 -5.91
CA ILE A 173 15.18 5.19 -5.70
C ILE A 173 14.75 4.44 -6.96
N THR A 174 14.30 3.21 -6.77
CA THR A 174 13.75 2.37 -7.83
C THR A 174 12.39 1.83 -7.43
N GLN A 175 11.52 1.67 -8.42
CA GLN A 175 10.19 1.07 -8.27
C GLN A 175 10.17 -0.28 -8.95
N GLU A 176 9.55 -1.25 -8.29
CA GLU A 176 9.25 -2.57 -8.85
C GLU A 176 7.73 -2.78 -8.81
N ILE A 177 7.19 -3.25 -9.93
CA ILE A 177 5.78 -3.65 -10.06
C ILE A 177 5.74 -5.16 -10.20
N LYS A 178 5.04 -5.81 -9.27
CA LYS A 178 4.78 -7.25 -9.28
C LYS A 178 3.30 -7.48 -9.53
N ALA A 179 2.93 -8.04 -10.67
CA ALA A 179 1.59 -8.59 -10.90
C ALA A 179 1.40 -9.83 -10.02
N LEU A 180 0.27 -9.92 -9.33
CA LEU A 180 -0.06 -11.00 -8.40
C LEU A 180 -0.90 -12.11 -9.04
#